data_125e7bd01797ee899981c64a00983f19
#
_entry.id   125e7bd01797ee899981c64a00983f19
#
_cell.length_a   1.000
_cell.length_b   1.000
_cell.length_c   1.000
_cell.angle_alpha   90.00
_cell.angle_beta   90.00
_cell.angle_gamma   90.00
#
_symmetry.space_group_name_H-M   'P 1'
#
loop_
_entity.id
_entity.type
_entity.pdbx_description
1 polymer ?
#
loop_
_entity_poly.entity_id
_entity_poly.type
_entity_poly.pdbx_seq_one_letter_code
_entity_poly.pdbx_strand_id
1 'polypeptide(L)'
;MEDRKIATRQSYGEALAKIGKENENIVVLDADLSSATKTNIFAKECPNRFFDMGISEQDMMSTAAGFATCGKIPFASTFAVFAAGRAYDQIRNSICYPNLNVKICATHAGITVGEDGATHQMLEDIGMMRALPNMTVISPSDDTQTKWAIEEASKINGPVYVRLSRAETPVIYEENQKFELGKAVQIGEGTDCTIIATGVTVSEAIKAKEELEKEGINVRVLDIHTIKPIDKEAIVKCAKETKKIITIEDHSIIGGLGSSVCEVLSEEYPCKVIRMGIKDTFGKSGKAEELMKYFGITAKDIIKNIKEK
;
A
#
# COMPACT_ATOMS: atom_id res chain seq x y z
N MET A 1 5.83 11.77 17.15
CA MET A 1 5.39 11.92 15.74
C MET A 1 5.15 13.40 15.47
N GLU A 2 5.67 13.94 14.37
CA GLU A 2 5.32 15.30 13.95
C GLU A 2 3.80 15.43 13.77
N ASP A 3 3.24 16.60 14.13
CA ASP A 3 1.79 16.90 13.92
C ASP A 3 1.40 17.01 12.42
N ARG A 4 2.37 16.74 11.52
CA ARG A 4 2.19 16.83 10.08
C ARG A 4 1.53 15.57 9.55
N LYS A 5 0.43 15.74 8.81
CA LYS A 5 -0.29 14.66 8.13
C LYS A 5 -0.33 14.94 6.63
N ILE A 6 -0.05 13.91 5.83
CA ILE A 6 -0.05 14.01 4.36
C ILE A 6 -0.71 12.76 3.79
N ALA A 7 -1.58 12.93 2.80
CA ALA A 7 -2.14 11.80 2.05
C ALA A 7 -1.07 11.21 1.12
N THR A 8 -0.92 9.89 1.09
CA THR A 8 0.11 9.24 0.26
C THR A 8 -0.07 9.55 -1.24
N ARG A 9 -1.32 9.80 -1.71
CA ARG A 9 -1.56 10.29 -3.08
C ARG A 9 -0.92 11.66 -3.35
N GLN A 10 -0.82 12.56 -2.34
CA GLN A 10 -0.17 13.86 -2.51
C GLN A 10 1.34 13.67 -2.66
N SER A 11 1.94 12.87 -1.77
CA SER A 11 3.35 12.49 -1.83
C SER A 11 3.72 11.82 -3.17
N TYR A 12 2.81 11.00 -3.69
CA TYR A 12 2.93 10.38 -5.01
C TYR A 12 3.04 11.43 -6.12
N GLY A 13 2.08 12.37 -6.19
CA GLY A 13 2.09 13.40 -7.23
C GLY A 13 3.35 14.26 -7.21
N GLU A 14 3.83 14.63 -6.02
CA GLU A 14 5.06 15.41 -5.82
C GLU A 14 6.31 14.61 -6.25
N ALA A 15 6.44 13.36 -5.80
CA ALA A 15 7.55 12.50 -6.16
C ALA A 15 7.57 12.20 -7.66
N LEU A 16 6.40 11.92 -8.26
CA LEU A 16 6.26 11.66 -9.68
C LEU A 16 6.71 12.85 -10.53
N ALA A 17 6.30 14.06 -10.15
CA ALA A 17 6.72 15.27 -10.85
C ALA A 17 8.25 15.50 -10.74
N LYS A 18 8.83 15.21 -9.57
CA LYS A 18 10.30 15.28 -9.35
C LYS A 18 11.04 14.33 -10.29
N ILE A 19 10.74 13.02 -10.24
CA ILE A 19 11.43 12.02 -11.06
C ILE A 19 11.15 12.21 -12.57
N GLY A 20 10.00 12.77 -12.91
CA GLY A 20 9.66 13.11 -14.29
C GLY A 20 10.55 14.20 -14.89
N LYS A 21 11.02 15.16 -14.08
CA LYS A 21 12.03 16.15 -14.53
C LYS A 21 13.40 15.53 -14.74
N GLU A 22 13.73 14.51 -13.97
CA GLU A 22 15.03 13.85 -13.98
C GLU A 22 15.14 12.77 -15.07
N ASN A 23 13.99 12.18 -15.50
CA ASN A 23 13.96 11.09 -16.47
C ASN A 23 12.88 11.31 -17.55
N GLU A 24 13.32 11.59 -18.78
CA GLU A 24 12.46 11.83 -19.95
C GLU A 24 11.73 10.57 -20.45
N ASN A 25 12.10 9.39 -20.00
CA ASN A 25 11.39 8.16 -20.34
C ASN A 25 10.12 7.95 -19.52
N ILE A 26 9.94 8.68 -18.42
CA ILE A 26 8.72 8.61 -17.63
C ILE A 26 7.59 9.32 -18.37
N VAL A 27 6.49 8.59 -18.58
CA VAL A 27 5.21 9.08 -19.08
C VAL A 27 4.10 8.76 -18.09
N VAL A 28 3.09 9.58 -18.01
CA VAL A 28 1.99 9.43 -17.04
C VAL A 28 0.67 9.36 -17.77
N LEU A 29 -0.13 8.35 -17.42
CA LEU A 29 -1.49 8.17 -17.93
C LEU A 29 -2.48 8.26 -16.76
N ASP A 30 -3.60 8.92 -16.96
CA ASP A 30 -4.66 9.07 -15.96
C ASP A 30 -6.04 8.85 -16.59
N ALA A 31 -6.97 8.29 -15.84
CA ALA A 31 -8.33 8.02 -16.32
C ALA A 31 -9.33 9.09 -15.86
N ASP A 32 -9.11 10.35 -16.24
CA ASP A 32 -9.94 11.52 -15.94
C ASP A 32 -10.10 11.82 -14.44
N LEU A 33 -9.09 11.46 -13.63
CA LEU A 33 -9.08 11.65 -12.18
C LEU A 33 -7.85 12.42 -11.68
N SER A 34 -7.14 13.14 -12.56
CA SER A 34 -5.81 13.71 -12.29
C SER A 34 -5.74 14.64 -11.07
N SER A 35 -6.80 15.37 -10.76
CA SER A 35 -6.88 16.20 -9.55
C SER A 35 -7.01 15.37 -8.28
N ALA A 36 -7.65 14.21 -8.35
CA ALA A 36 -7.84 13.29 -7.23
C ALA A 36 -6.62 12.39 -7.01
N THR A 37 -6.05 11.85 -8.08
CA THR A 37 -4.82 11.02 -8.05
C THR A 37 -3.55 11.83 -7.80
N LYS A 38 -3.61 13.16 -8.03
CA LYS A 38 -2.48 14.12 -7.96
C LYS A 38 -1.51 14.03 -9.15
N THR A 39 -1.82 13.30 -10.19
CA THR A 39 -1.03 13.29 -11.43
C THR A 39 -1.05 14.64 -12.15
N ASN A 40 -2.02 15.51 -11.84
CA ASN A 40 -2.05 16.89 -12.31
C ASN A 40 -0.80 17.71 -11.88
N ILE A 41 -0.06 17.29 -10.86
CA ILE A 41 1.21 17.91 -10.46
C ILE A 41 2.27 17.60 -11.53
N PHE A 42 2.35 16.35 -11.97
CA PHE A 42 3.22 15.96 -13.09
C PHE A 42 2.79 16.64 -14.40
N ALA A 43 1.50 16.70 -14.69
CA ALA A 43 0.96 17.33 -15.90
C ALA A 43 1.39 18.80 -16.05
N LYS A 44 1.48 19.56 -14.95
CA LYS A 44 1.95 20.95 -14.95
C LYS A 44 3.43 21.07 -15.27
N GLU A 45 4.27 20.15 -14.77
CA GLU A 45 5.71 20.18 -14.94
C GLU A 45 6.17 19.54 -16.26
N CYS A 46 5.46 18.51 -16.73
CA CYS A 46 5.81 17.71 -17.90
C CYS A 46 4.61 17.50 -18.84
N PRO A 47 3.97 18.57 -19.35
CA PRO A 47 2.69 18.48 -20.07
C PRO A 47 2.73 17.59 -21.32
N ASN A 48 3.86 17.53 -22.03
CA ASN A 48 4.01 16.72 -23.24
C ASN A 48 4.17 15.21 -22.98
N ARG A 49 4.19 14.80 -21.70
CA ARG A 49 4.35 13.41 -21.28
C ARG A 49 3.22 12.97 -20.34
N PHE A 50 2.16 13.75 -20.25
CA PHE A 50 0.93 13.45 -19.55
C PHE A 50 -0.19 13.18 -20.56
N PHE A 51 -0.92 12.08 -20.34
CA PHE A 51 -2.01 11.62 -21.19
C PHE A 51 -3.25 11.36 -20.35
N ASP A 52 -4.29 12.16 -20.55
CA ASP A 52 -5.61 11.86 -20.02
C ASP A 52 -6.33 10.91 -20.98
N MET A 53 -6.64 9.72 -20.50
CA MET A 53 -7.25 8.65 -21.30
C MET A 53 -8.78 8.68 -21.25
N GLY A 54 -9.37 9.64 -20.51
CA GLY A 54 -10.78 9.62 -20.18
C GLY A 54 -11.15 8.48 -19.23
N ILE A 55 -12.44 8.24 -19.01
CA ILE A 55 -12.92 7.17 -18.13
C ILE A 55 -12.81 5.82 -18.84
N SER A 56 -11.59 5.34 -19.03
CA SER A 56 -11.25 4.20 -19.91
C SER A 56 -10.06 3.41 -19.37
N GLU A 57 -10.19 2.84 -18.17
CA GLU A 57 -9.07 2.24 -17.43
C GLU A 57 -8.46 1.04 -18.14
N GLN A 58 -9.27 0.25 -18.86
CA GLN A 58 -8.79 -0.89 -19.64
C GLN A 58 -7.93 -0.43 -20.83
N ASP A 59 -8.34 0.63 -21.52
CA ASP A 59 -7.55 1.24 -22.58
C ASP A 59 -6.28 1.88 -22.02
N MET A 60 -6.37 2.59 -20.89
CA MET A 60 -5.22 3.17 -20.21
C MET A 60 -4.15 2.11 -19.90
N MET A 61 -4.53 0.96 -19.35
CA MET A 61 -3.58 -0.11 -19.02
C MET A 61 -2.97 -0.75 -20.28
N SER A 62 -3.77 -0.90 -21.34
CA SER A 62 -3.28 -1.41 -22.65
C SER A 62 -2.33 -0.42 -23.32
N THR A 63 -2.65 0.86 -23.26
CA THR A 63 -1.81 1.94 -23.79
C THR A 63 -0.50 2.06 -22.99
N ALA A 64 -0.56 1.94 -21.67
CA ALA A 64 0.63 1.90 -20.82
C ALA A 64 1.55 0.71 -21.19
N ALA A 65 0.96 -0.47 -21.45
CA ALA A 65 1.73 -1.61 -21.96
C ALA A 65 2.42 -1.28 -23.30
N GLY A 66 1.71 -0.59 -24.22
CA GLY A 66 2.27 -0.11 -25.48
C GLY A 66 3.44 0.85 -25.31
N PHE A 67 3.33 1.84 -24.41
CA PHE A 67 4.46 2.72 -24.07
C PHE A 67 5.67 1.96 -23.52
N ALA A 68 5.45 0.96 -22.69
CA ALA A 68 6.54 0.14 -22.14
C ALA A 68 7.28 -0.64 -23.23
N THR A 69 6.58 -1.14 -24.26
CA THR A 69 7.24 -1.82 -25.41
C THR A 69 8.10 -0.87 -26.24
N CYS A 70 7.83 0.44 -26.17
CA CYS A 70 8.63 1.48 -26.81
C CYS A 70 9.76 2.02 -25.92
N GLY A 71 10.07 1.35 -24.81
CA GLY A 71 11.16 1.73 -23.89
C GLY A 71 10.81 2.88 -22.94
N LYS A 72 9.53 3.27 -22.82
CA LYS A 72 9.09 4.25 -21.84
C LYS A 72 8.82 3.56 -20.48
N ILE A 73 8.73 4.38 -19.45
CA ILE A 73 8.37 3.98 -18.08
C ILE A 73 7.01 4.62 -17.76
N PRO A 74 5.90 3.98 -18.15
CA PRO A 74 4.57 4.52 -17.91
C PRO A 74 4.15 4.34 -16.44
N PHE A 75 3.64 5.42 -15.86
CA PHE A 75 2.90 5.46 -14.62
C PHE A 75 1.41 5.63 -14.94
N ALA A 76 0.62 4.58 -14.71
CA ALA A 76 -0.82 4.58 -14.96
C ALA A 76 -1.58 4.75 -13.65
N SER A 77 -2.46 5.75 -13.57
CA SER A 77 -3.10 6.19 -12.34
C SER A 77 -4.61 6.32 -12.49
N THR A 78 -5.30 5.74 -11.53
CA THR A 78 -6.74 5.86 -11.29
C THR A 78 -7.03 5.41 -9.85
N PHE A 79 -8.30 5.29 -9.44
CA PHE A 79 -8.64 4.71 -8.15
C PHE A 79 -8.38 3.19 -8.14
N ALA A 80 -8.04 2.66 -6.97
CA ALA A 80 -7.68 1.26 -6.82
C ALA A 80 -8.79 0.30 -7.31
N VAL A 81 -10.06 0.62 -7.05
CA VAL A 81 -11.20 -0.16 -7.51
C VAL A 81 -11.29 -0.23 -9.04
N PHE A 82 -10.89 0.82 -9.72
CA PHE A 82 -10.91 0.85 -11.19
C PHE A 82 -9.64 0.25 -11.79
N ALA A 83 -8.48 0.49 -11.19
CA ALA A 83 -7.24 -0.15 -11.63
C ALA A 83 -7.30 -1.68 -11.44
N ALA A 84 -7.40 -2.12 -10.19
CA ALA A 84 -7.34 -3.54 -9.85
C ALA A 84 -8.62 -4.31 -10.24
N GLY A 85 -9.79 -3.69 -10.08
CA GLY A 85 -11.07 -4.33 -10.41
C GLY A 85 -11.40 -4.31 -11.90
N ARG A 86 -11.59 -3.11 -12.47
CA ARG A 86 -12.07 -2.95 -13.85
C ARG A 86 -11.05 -3.36 -14.91
N ALA A 87 -9.77 -3.04 -14.71
CA ALA A 87 -8.71 -3.28 -15.69
C ALA A 87 -7.82 -4.51 -15.35
N TYR A 88 -8.29 -5.42 -14.50
CA TYR A 88 -7.50 -6.57 -14.05
C TYR A 88 -6.98 -7.44 -15.19
N ASP A 89 -7.83 -7.71 -16.20
CA ASP A 89 -7.42 -8.54 -17.34
C ASP A 89 -6.27 -7.91 -18.12
N GLN A 90 -6.32 -6.59 -18.37
CA GLN A 90 -5.26 -5.86 -19.07
C GLN A 90 -3.97 -5.84 -18.25
N ILE A 91 -4.06 -5.65 -16.94
CA ILE A 91 -2.89 -5.74 -16.04
C ILE A 91 -2.29 -7.14 -16.11
N ARG A 92 -3.12 -8.19 -16.03
CA ARG A 92 -2.67 -9.58 -16.08
C ARG A 92 -2.03 -9.94 -17.41
N ASN A 93 -2.74 -9.71 -18.51
CA ASN A 93 -2.39 -10.24 -19.83
C ASN A 93 -1.49 -9.30 -20.63
N SER A 94 -1.70 -7.99 -20.56
CA SER A 94 -0.93 -7.02 -21.33
C SER A 94 0.32 -6.52 -20.61
N ILE A 95 0.35 -6.57 -19.26
CA ILE A 95 1.46 -6.03 -18.47
C ILE A 95 2.25 -7.16 -17.76
N CYS A 96 1.59 -7.97 -16.91
CA CYS A 96 2.30 -8.96 -16.09
C CYS A 96 2.80 -10.15 -16.89
N TYR A 97 1.98 -10.70 -17.80
CA TYR A 97 2.36 -11.87 -18.58
C TYR A 97 3.63 -11.64 -19.44
N PRO A 98 3.74 -10.54 -20.21
CA PRO A 98 4.96 -10.20 -20.94
C PRO A 98 6.04 -9.51 -20.06
N ASN A 99 5.80 -9.33 -18.76
CA ASN A 99 6.71 -8.67 -17.79
C ASN A 99 7.10 -7.24 -18.20
N LEU A 100 6.14 -6.42 -18.62
CA LEU A 100 6.39 -5.06 -19.08
C LEU A 100 6.62 -4.08 -17.92
N ASN A 101 7.45 -3.08 -18.19
CA ASN A 101 7.87 -2.06 -17.23
C ASN A 101 6.79 -0.99 -17.00
N VAL A 102 5.66 -1.36 -16.41
CA VAL A 102 4.53 -0.47 -16.12
C VAL A 102 4.36 -0.28 -14.62
N LYS A 103 4.15 0.98 -14.18
CA LYS A 103 3.88 1.34 -12.78
C LYS A 103 2.39 1.68 -12.63
N ILE A 104 1.67 0.87 -11.88
CA ILE A 104 0.25 1.04 -11.60
C ILE A 104 0.14 1.69 -10.23
N CYS A 105 -0.08 3.02 -10.22
CA CYS A 105 -0.17 3.80 -8.98
C CYS A 105 -1.64 4.06 -8.67
N ALA A 106 -2.21 3.18 -7.88
CA ALA A 106 -3.64 3.16 -7.57
C ALA A 106 -3.93 3.92 -6.27
N THR A 107 -4.68 4.99 -6.37
CA THR A 107 -5.09 5.81 -5.22
C THR A 107 -6.46 5.37 -4.68
N HIS A 108 -6.88 5.92 -3.56
CA HIS A 108 -8.20 5.66 -2.97
C HIS A 108 -8.42 4.16 -2.67
N ALA A 109 -7.42 3.49 -2.10
CA ALA A 109 -7.54 2.10 -1.66
C ALA A 109 -8.10 2.03 -0.22
N GLY A 110 -8.80 0.93 0.10
CA GLY A 110 -9.31 0.65 1.43
C GLY A 110 -10.59 1.39 1.81
N ILE A 111 -11.06 1.19 3.05
CA ILE A 111 -12.24 1.88 3.58
C ILE A 111 -11.97 3.36 3.88
N THR A 112 -10.70 3.75 4.01
CA THR A 112 -10.29 5.13 4.25
C THR A 112 -10.55 6.08 3.06
N VAL A 113 -11.07 5.57 1.95
CA VAL A 113 -11.72 6.38 0.90
C VAL A 113 -12.84 7.24 1.48
N GLY A 114 -13.60 6.70 2.43
CA GLY A 114 -14.57 7.50 3.17
C GLY A 114 -15.96 7.55 2.55
N GLU A 115 -16.47 8.75 2.32
CA GLU A 115 -17.85 9.03 1.98
C GLU A 115 -18.31 8.43 0.64
N ASP A 116 -17.41 8.21 -0.30
CA ASP A 116 -17.70 7.61 -1.61
C ASP A 116 -18.28 6.18 -1.49
N GLY A 117 -17.98 5.51 -0.36
CA GLY A 117 -18.64 4.26 0.04
C GLY A 117 -18.15 3.02 -0.71
N ALA A 118 -18.87 1.93 -0.52
CA ALA A 118 -18.48 0.58 -0.93
C ALA A 118 -18.15 0.43 -2.43
N THR A 119 -18.75 1.24 -3.30
CA THR A 119 -18.48 1.17 -4.75
C THR A 119 -17.10 1.71 -5.15
N HIS A 120 -16.45 2.46 -4.26
CA HIS A 120 -15.15 3.07 -4.49
C HIS A 120 -14.07 2.54 -3.52
N GLN A 121 -14.47 1.87 -2.45
CA GLN A 121 -13.58 1.28 -1.45
C GLN A 121 -13.06 -0.07 -1.94
N MET A 122 -11.83 -0.10 -2.42
CA MET A 122 -11.18 -1.33 -2.88
C MET A 122 -10.55 -2.07 -1.70
N LEU A 123 -11.06 -3.26 -1.41
CA LEU A 123 -10.66 -4.10 -0.27
C LEU A 123 -9.93 -5.38 -0.69
N GLU A 124 -9.77 -5.63 -1.98
CA GLU A 124 -9.28 -6.87 -2.56
C GLU A 124 -7.99 -6.69 -3.38
N ASP A 125 -7.57 -5.44 -3.61
CA ASP A 125 -6.49 -5.09 -4.53
C ASP A 125 -5.15 -5.75 -4.20
N ILE A 126 -4.75 -5.79 -2.93
CA ILE A 126 -3.50 -6.48 -2.52
C ILE A 126 -3.60 -7.95 -2.90
N GLY A 127 -4.71 -8.60 -2.58
CA GLY A 127 -4.94 -10.01 -2.88
C GLY A 127 -4.86 -10.31 -4.38
N MET A 128 -5.51 -9.48 -5.19
CA MET A 128 -5.54 -9.62 -6.65
C MET A 128 -4.16 -9.37 -7.26
N MET A 129 -3.47 -8.31 -6.86
CA MET A 129 -2.17 -7.95 -7.43
C MET A 129 -1.06 -8.89 -6.99
N ARG A 130 -1.04 -9.33 -5.72
CA ARG A 130 -0.01 -10.28 -5.27
C ARG A 130 -0.14 -11.67 -5.91
N ALA A 131 -1.33 -12.04 -6.36
CA ALA A 131 -1.54 -13.30 -7.08
C ALA A 131 -0.94 -13.30 -8.51
N LEU A 132 -0.67 -12.14 -9.10
CA LEU A 132 -0.13 -12.05 -10.45
C LEU A 132 1.38 -12.34 -10.46
N PRO A 133 1.87 -13.28 -11.32
CA PRO A 133 3.30 -13.43 -11.55
C PRO A 133 3.95 -12.12 -12.01
N ASN A 134 5.23 -11.93 -11.69
CA ASN A 134 6.05 -10.77 -12.01
C ASN A 134 5.67 -9.45 -11.30
N MET A 135 4.43 -9.32 -10.77
CA MET A 135 3.99 -8.10 -10.09
C MET A 135 4.74 -7.87 -8.78
N THR A 136 5.34 -6.70 -8.61
CA THR A 136 5.78 -6.17 -7.31
C THR A 136 4.64 -5.39 -6.69
N VAL A 137 4.39 -5.55 -5.37
CA VAL A 137 3.29 -4.87 -4.65
C VAL A 137 3.83 -4.09 -3.48
N ILE A 138 3.64 -2.75 -3.51
CA ILE A 138 4.12 -1.82 -2.49
C ILE A 138 2.92 -1.06 -1.90
N SER A 139 2.84 -0.97 -0.58
CA SER A 139 1.81 -0.24 0.17
C SER A 139 2.48 0.65 1.23
N PRO A 140 2.94 1.85 0.86
CA PRO A 140 3.67 2.74 1.76
C PRO A 140 2.75 3.32 2.84
N SER A 141 3.32 3.62 4.01
CA SER A 141 2.60 4.05 5.22
C SER A 141 2.49 5.56 5.39
N ASP A 142 3.44 6.34 4.85
CA ASP A 142 3.53 7.79 5.04
C ASP A 142 4.13 8.53 3.84
N ASP A 143 4.34 9.83 4.00
CA ASP A 143 4.93 10.72 3.01
C ASP A 143 6.33 10.27 2.57
N THR A 144 7.23 10.04 3.53
CA THR A 144 8.63 9.70 3.28
C THR A 144 8.75 8.35 2.56
N GLN A 145 8.04 7.36 3.05
CA GLN A 145 8.04 6.03 2.46
C GLN A 145 7.36 6.01 1.07
N THR A 146 6.36 6.86 0.85
CA THR A 146 5.72 7.00 -0.47
C THR A 146 6.69 7.59 -1.50
N LYS A 147 7.41 8.67 -1.14
CA LYS A 147 8.40 9.28 -2.04
C LYS A 147 9.47 8.27 -2.44
N TRP A 148 9.99 7.53 -1.47
CA TRP A 148 10.91 6.42 -1.75
C TRP A 148 10.28 5.37 -2.66
N ALA A 149 9.05 4.92 -2.39
CA ALA A 149 8.38 3.88 -3.17
C ALA A 149 8.23 4.27 -4.64
N ILE A 150 7.95 5.55 -4.94
CA ILE A 150 7.81 6.03 -6.31
C ILE A 150 9.18 6.11 -7.02
N GLU A 151 10.20 6.62 -6.34
CA GLU A 151 11.57 6.63 -6.86
C GLU A 151 12.08 5.20 -7.11
N GLU A 152 11.83 4.28 -6.18
CA GLU A 152 12.24 2.88 -6.32
C GLU A 152 11.47 2.17 -7.42
N ALA A 153 10.15 2.35 -7.50
CA ALA A 153 9.33 1.80 -8.55
C ALA A 153 9.86 2.18 -9.95
N SER A 154 10.34 3.41 -10.14
CA SER A 154 10.89 3.88 -11.42
C SER A 154 12.15 3.11 -11.87
N LYS A 155 12.88 2.50 -10.94
CA LYS A 155 14.12 1.74 -11.19
C LYS A 155 13.88 0.25 -11.45
N ILE A 156 12.76 -0.28 -10.97
CA ILE A 156 12.41 -1.69 -11.17
C ILE A 156 12.05 -1.91 -12.64
N ASN A 157 12.70 -2.87 -13.30
CA ASN A 157 12.32 -3.28 -14.64
C ASN A 157 11.27 -4.40 -14.57
N GLY A 158 10.00 -4.04 -14.65
CA GLY A 158 8.87 -4.94 -14.54
C GLY A 158 7.63 -4.24 -13.95
N PRO A 159 6.50 -4.95 -13.82
CA PRO A 159 5.27 -4.39 -13.30
C PRO A 159 5.36 -4.11 -11.80
N VAL A 160 4.90 -2.94 -11.39
CA VAL A 160 4.81 -2.53 -9.99
C VAL A 160 3.42 -1.97 -9.71
N TYR A 161 2.77 -2.47 -8.68
CA TYR A 161 1.55 -1.90 -8.12
C TYR A 161 1.88 -1.12 -6.84
N VAL A 162 1.61 0.18 -6.83
CA VAL A 162 1.77 1.04 -5.65
C VAL A 162 0.39 1.43 -5.14
N ARG A 163 0.10 0.98 -3.92
CA ARG A 163 -1.18 1.20 -3.24
C ARG A 163 -1.15 2.49 -2.45
N LEU A 164 -2.03 3.43 -2.76
CA LEU A 164 -2.04 4.77 -2.18
C LEU A 164 -3.39 5.10 -1.54
N SER A 165 -3.36 5.88 -0.45
CA SER A 165 -4.54 6.30 0.28
C SER A 165 -5.06 7.68 -0.15
N ARG A 166 -6.37 7.91 0.06
CA ARG A 166 -7.00 9.24 0.03
C ARG A 166 -6.81 9.98 1.34
N ALA A 167 -6.97 9.26 2.45
CA ALA A 167 -6.85 9.82 3.78
C ALA A 167 -5.41 10.28 4.08
N GLU A 168 -5.30 11.36 4.84
CA GLU A 168 -4.01 11.81 5.35
C GLU A 168 -3.52 10.89 6.47
N THR A 169 -2.24 10.57 6.43
CA THR A 169 -1.55 9.79 7.47
C THR A 169 -0.49 10.64 8.16
N PRO A 170 -0.23 10.42 9.47
CA PRO A 170 0.91 11.04 10.12
C PRO A 170 2.22 10.71 9.41
N VAL A 171 3.13 11.67 9.35
CA VAL A 171 4.51 11.40 8.90
C VAL A 171 5.22 10.65 10.01
N ILE A 172 5.68 9.44 9.70
CA ILE A 172 6.28 8.50 10.64
C ILE A 172 7.81 8.56 10.56
N TYR A 173 8.32 8.63 9.34
CA TYR A 173 9.74 8.51 9.06
C TYR A 173 10.40 9.86 8.78
N GLU A 174 11.67 9.97 9.17
CA GLU A 174 12.49 11.13 8.83
C GLU A 174 12.74 11.20 7.31
N GLU A 175 12.95 12.39 6.77
CA GLU A 175 13.08 12.62 5.33
C GLU A 175 14.23 11.84 4.67
N ASN A 176 15.28 11.54 5.43
CA ASN A 176 16.46 10.81 4.97
C ASN A 176 16.43 9.30 5.32
N GLN A 177 15.30 8.79 5.83
CA GLN A 177 15.14 7.38 6.14
C GLN A 177 15.36 6.52 4.88
N LYS A 178 16.21 5.51 5.03
CA LYS A 178 16.48 4.54 3.96
C LYS A 178 15.51 3.36 4.07
N PHE A 179 14.98 2.96 2.93
CA PHE A 179 14.17 1.76 2.79
C PHE A 179 14.78 0.85 1.72
N GLU A 180 14.46 -0.41 1.79
CA GLU A 180 14.91 -1.43 0.84
C GLU A 180 13.73 -2.28 0.39
N LEU A 181 13.58 -2.48 -0.91
CA LEU A 181 12.50 -3.28 -1.48
C LEU A 181 12.52 -4.71 -0.91
N GLY A 182 11.39 -5.19 -0.43
CA GLY A 182 11.28 -6.53 0.16
C GLY A 182 11.84 -6.66 1.57
N LYS A 183 12.28 -5.56 2.21
CA LYS A 183 12.71 -5.54 3.61
C LYS A 183 11.75 -4.71 4.46
N ALA A 184 11.33 -5.27 5.57
CA ALA A 184 10.43 -4.60 6.51
C ALA A 184 11.18 -3.60 7.39
N VAL A 185 10.45 -2.59 7.89
CA VAL A 185 10.97 -1.67 8.89
C VAL A 185 10.49 -2.08 10.28
N GLN A 186 11.41 -2.44 11.17
CA GLN A 186 11.08 -2.74 12.56
C GLN A 186 11.08 -1.47 13.41
N ILE A 187 10.01 -1.24 14.17
CA ILE A 187 9.83 -0.12 15.08
C ILE A 187 9.69 -0.67 16.50
N GLY A 188 10.71 -0.42 17.33
CA GLY A 188 10.82 -0.95 18.70
C GLY A 188 11.32 -2.39 18.78
N GLU A 189 11.66 -2.82 20.00
CA GLU A 189 12.34 -4.10 20.31
C GLU A 189 11.49 -5.03 21.22
N GLY A 190 10.17 -4.85 21.21
CA GLY A 190 9.29 -5.60 22.11
C GLY A 190 9.32 -7.11 21.91
N THR A 191 9.13 -7.87 22.99
CA THR A 191 9.17 -9.35 23.01
C THR A 191 7.84 -10.00 23.36
N ASP A 192 6.83 -9.21 23.78
CA ASP A 192 5.53 -9.77 24.14
C ASP A 192 4.62 -9.97 22.93
N CYS A 193 4.65 -9.04 21.99
CA CYS A 193 3.84 -9.09 20.79
C CYS A 193 4.53 -8.40 19.61
N THR A 194 4.34 -8.94 18.39
CA THR A 194 4.61 -8.22 17.14
C THR A 194 3.30 -7.84 16.47
N ILE A 195 3.18 -6.56 16.11
CA ILE A 195 2.11 -6.05 15.25
C ILE A 195 2.72 -5.87 13.85
N ILE A 196 2.24 -6.64 12.88
CA ILE A 196 2.66 -6.54 11.48
C ILE A 196 1.61 -5.70 10.74
N ALA A 197 2.00 -4.54 10.23
CA ALA A 197 1.10 -3.57 9.64
C ALA A 197 1.57 -3.14 8.23
N THR A 198 0.67 -2.56 7.45
CA THR A 198 0.98 -1.97 6.13
C THR A 198 0.13 -0.74 5.85
N GLY A 199 0.66 0.18 5.06
CA GLY A 199 -0.06 1.38 4.63
C GLY A 199 -0.56 2.20 5.82
N VAL A 200 -1.78 2.73 5.71
CA VAL A 200 -2.37 3.64 6.70
C VAL A 200 -2.48 3.06 8.11
N THR A 201 -2.48 1.73 8.25
CA THR A 201 -2.64 1.07 9.55
C THR A 201 -1.36 1.04 10.39
N VAL A 202 -0.20 1.37 9.80
CA VAL A 202 1.07 1.46 10.53
C VAL A 202 1.01 2.51 11.63
N SER A 203 0.40 3.65 11.37
CA SER A 203 0.22 4.70 12.39
C SER A 203 -0.64 4.24 13.57
N GLU A 204 -1.67 3.42 13.33
CA GLU A 204 -2.49 2.85 14.39
C GLU A 204 -1.72 1.79 15.21
N ALA A 205 -0.87 1.00 14.53
CA ALA A 205 0.02 0.05 15.19
C ALA A 205 1.03 0.73 16.12
N ILE A 206 1.61 1.87 15.70
CA ILE A 206 2.52 2.67 16.53
C ILE A 206 1.80 3.24 17.76
N LYS A 207 0.61 3.83 17.58
CA LYS A 207 -0.19 4.33 18.69
C LYS A 207 -0.53 3.21 19.70
N ALA A 208 -0.89 2.02 19.20
CA ALA A 208 -1.18 0.88 20.05
C ALA A 208 0.07 0.44 20.83
N LYS A 209 1.24 0.42 20.20
CA LYS A 209 2.53 0.13 20.83
C LYS A 209 2.80 1.12 21.97
N GLU A 210 2.71 2.43 21.71
CA GLU A 210 2.97 3.49 22.71
C GLU A 210 2.06 3.39 23.94
N GLU A 211 0.78 3.04 23.76
CA GLU A 211 -0.15 2.86 24.87
C GLU A 211 0.13 1.57 25.66
N LEU A 212 0.44 0.47 24.99
CA LEU A 212 0.76 -0.80 25.64
C LEU A 212 2.06 -0.75 26.45
N GLU A 213 3.06 -0.01 25.97
CA GLU A 213 4.32 0.20 26.69
C GLU A 213 4.13 0.93 28.02
N LYS A 214 3.18 1.87 28.11
CA LYS A 214 2.81 2.52 29.39
C LYS A 214 2.23 1.54 30.40
N GLU A 215 1.69 0.43 29.94
CA GLU A 215 1.17 -0.66 30.77
C GLU A 215 2.17 -1.79 31.00
N GLY A 216 3.41 -1.65 30.56
CA GLY A 216 4.47 -2.64 30.72
C GLY A 216 4.41 -3.81 29.74
N ILE A 217 3.63 -3.71 28.66
CA ILE A 217 3.57 -4.70 27.59
C ILE A 217 4.50 -4.24 26.45
N ASN A 218 5.57 -5.00 26.23
CA ASN A 218 6.60 -4.63 25.24
C ASN A 218 6.24 -5.14 23.86
N VAL A 219 5.89 -4.20 22.99
CA VAL A 219 5.43 -4.47 21.62
C VAL A 219 6.42 -3.93 20.60
N ARG A 220 6.66 -4.70 19.52
CA ARG A 220 7.29 -4.19 18.30
C ARG A 220 6.27 -4.05 17.18
N VAL A 221 6.49 -3.11 16.30
CA VAL A 221 5.74 -2.99 15.04
C VAL A 221 6.66 -3.36 13.90
N LEU A 222 6.16 -4.16 12.96
CA LEU A 222 6.84 -4.48 11.72
C LEU A 222 6.03 -3.84 10.57
N ASP A 223 6.56 -2.76 10.00
CA ASP A 223 5.97 -2.13 8.82
C ASP A 223 6.39 -2.89 7.55
N ILE A 224 5.43 -3.59 6.95
CA ILE A 224 5.60 -4.31 5.69
C ILE A 224 5.12 -3.40 4.55
N HIS A 225 5.99 -2.52 4.07
CA HIS A 225 5.69 -1.68 2.92
C HIS A 225 5.73 -2.43 1.58
N THR A 226 6.44 -3.55 1.50
CA THR A 226 6.49 -4.40 0.32
C THR A 226 5.78 -5.72 0.62
N ILE A 227 4.60 -5.91 0.02
CA ILE A 227 3.80 -7.13 0.20
C ILE A 227 4.33 -8.26 -0.70
N LYS A 228 4.89 -7.89 -1.85
CA LYS A 228 5.50 -8.84 -2.79
C LYS A 228 6.71 -8.18 -3.49
N PRO A 229 7.93 -8.72 -3.31
CA PRO A 229 8.25 -9.84 -2.41
C PRO A 229 8.13 -9.46 -0.94
N ILE A 230 7.65 -10.37 -0.08
CA ILE A 230 7.52 -10.12 1.36
C ILE A 230 8.80 -10.49 2.11
N ASP A 231 9.11 -9.79 3.18
CA ASP A 231 10.26 -10.07 4.05
C ASP A 231 10.00 -11.30 4.95
N LYS A 232 10.25 -12.49 4.40
CA LYS A 232 10.09 -13.76 5.11
C LYS A 232 10.98 -13.84 6.37
N GLU A 233 12.21 -13.37 6.27
CA GLU A 233 13.20 -13.44 7.36
C GLU A 233 12.74 -12.62 8.58
N ALA A 234 12.30 -11.38 8.37
CA ALA A 234 11.80 -10.53 9.45
C ALA A 234 10.54 -11.10 10.10
N ILE A 235 9.60 -11.65 9.32
CA ILE A 235 8.37 -12.27 9.83
C ILE A 235 8.70 -13.50 10.70
N VAL A 236 9.56 -14.38 10.21
CA VAL A 236 9.97 -15.58 10.95
C VAL A 236 10.75 -15.23 12.21
N LYS A 237 11.65 -14.24 12.14
CA LYS A 237 12.36 -13.71 13.31
C LYS A 237 11.38 -13.22 14.37
N CYS A 238 10.42 -12.38 13.98
CA CYS A 238 9.40 -11.89 14.90
C CYS A 238 8.58 -13.01 15.54
N ALA A 239 8.19 -14.03 14.78
CA ALA A 239 7.42 -15.15 15.30
C ALA A 239 8.21 -16.00 16.30
N LYS A 240 9.53 -16.10 16.16
CA LYS A 240 10.41 -16.79 17.11
C LYS A 240 10.68 -16.00 18.39
N GLU A 241 10.71 -14.67 18.29
CA GLU A 241 11.12 -13.78 19.38
C GLU A 241 9.96 -13.24 20.21
N THR A 242 8.72 -13.29 19.69
CA THR A 242 7.53 -12.75 20.38
C THR A 242 6.47 -13.83 20.62
N LYS A 243 5.68 -13.64 21.67
CA LYS A 243 4.66 -14.62 22.11
C LYS A 243 3.39 -14.59 21.25
N LYS A 244 3.13 -13.47 20.55
CA LYS A 244 1.90 -13.25 19.80
C LYS A 244 2.19 -12.46 18.51
N ILE A 245 1.58 -12.89 17.41
CA ILE A 245 1.63 -12.20 16.12
C ILE A 245 0.22 -11.69 15.77
N ILE A 246 0.13 -10.40 15.48
CA ILE A 246 -1.09 -9.74 14.99
C ILE A 246 -0.76 -9.07 13.67
N THR A 247 -1.60 -9.23 12.66
CA THR A 247 -1.52 -8.45 11.42
C THR A 247 -2.65 -7.43 11.38
N ILE A 248 -2.41 -6.25 10.80
CA ILE A 248 -3.44 -5.24 10.59
C ILE A 248 -3.30 -4.57 9.22
N GLU A 249 -4.43 -4.44 8.53
CA GLU A 249 -4.50 -3.90 7.17
C GLU A 249 -5.85 -3.20 6.89
N ASP A 250 -5.82 -2.12 6.14
CA ASP A 250 -7.03 -1.48 5.57
C ASP A 250 -7.40 -2.19 4.26
N HIS A 251 -7.73 -3.45 4.36
CA HIS A 251 -8.00 -4.39 3.27
C HIS A 251 -8.79 -5.59 3.83
N SER A 252 -9.37 -6.42 2.99
CA SER A 252 -9.92 -7.71 3.41
C SER A 252 -8.84 -8.58 4.08
N ILE A 253 -9.20 -9.28 5.14
CA ILE A 253 -8.30 -10.30 5.74
C ILE A 253 -8.04 -11.49 4.81
N ILE A 254 -8.78 -11.57 3.69
CA ILE A 254 -8.64 -12.63 2.68
C ILE A 254 -7.71 -12.13 1.58
N GLY A 255 -6.60 -12.81 1.38
CA GLY A 255 -5.65 -12.53 0.28
C GLY A 255 -4.66 -11.38 0.53
N GLY A 256 -4.85 -10.52 1.56
CA GLY A 256 -3.99 -9.38 1.85
C GLY A 256 -2.72 -9.70 2.64
N LEU A 257 -2.27 -8.72 3.45
CA LEU A 257 -1.08 -8.84 4.30
C LEU A 257 -1.18 -10.01 5.27
N GLY A 258 -2.30 -10.14 5.98
CA GLY A 258 -2.48 -11.19 6.98
C GLY A 258 -2.42 -12.59 6.36
N SER A 259 -2.94 -12.76 5.14
CA SER A 259 -2.81 -14.01 4.39
C SER A 259 -1.36 -14.28 4.00
N SER A 260 -0.61 -13.27 3.51
CA SER A 260 0.82 -13.41 3.18
C SER A 260 1.65 -13.82 4.38
N VAL A 261 1.40 -13.22 5.54
CA VAL A 261 2.10 -13.59 6.79
C VAL A 261 1.76 -15.02 7.21
N CYS A 262 0.48 -15.43 7.10
CA CYS A 262 0.08 -16.81 7.39
C CYS A 262 0.74 -17.82 6.44
N GLU A 263 0.86 -17.52 5.14
CA GLU A 263 1.56 -18.36 4.17
C GLU A 263 3.01 -18.56 4.58
N VAL A 264 3.75 -17.49 4.86
CA VAL A 264 5.14 -17.57 5.33
C VAL A 264 5.26 -18.40 6.61
N LEU A 265 4.42 -18.12 7.60
CA LEU A 265 4.54 -18.78 8.89
C LEU A 265 4.07 -20.24 8.85
N SER A 266 3.12 -20.60 7.99
CA SER A 266 2.72 -22.01 7.83
C SER A 266 3.83 -22.88 7.22
N GLU A 267 4.69 -22.29 6.38
CA GLU A 267 5.81 -22.99 5.74
C GLU A 267 7.06 -23.01 6.62
N GLU A 268 7.42 -21.87 7.24
CA GLU A 268 8.73 -21.67 7.86
C GLU A 268 8.71 -21.81 9.40
N TYR A 269 7.64 -21.37 10.06
CA TYR A 269 7.50 -21.41 11.53
C TYR A 269 6.03 -21.37 11.95
N PRO A 270 5.33 -22.52 11.97
CA PRO A 270 3.89 -22.57 12.26
C PRO A 270 3.54 -21.99 13.62
N CYS A 271 2.73 -20.94 13.64
CA CYS A 271 2.22 -20.32 14.86
C CYS A 271 0.86 -19.64 14.62
N LYS A 272 0.17 -19.30 15.72
CA LYS A 272 -1.10 -18.60 15.65
C LYS A 272 -0.90 -17.14 15.24
N VAL A 273 -1.62 -16.69 14.21
CA VAL A 273 -1.68 -15.30 13.77
C VAL A 273 -3.10 -14.75 13.95
N ILE A 274 -3.25 -13.60 14.59
CA ILE A 274 -4.51 -12.87 14.67
C ILE A 274 -4.55 -11.86 13.53
N ARG A 275 -5.48 -12.03 12.61
CA ARG A 275 -5.62 -11.13 11.45
C ARG A 275 -6.69 -10.07 11.71
N MET A 276 -6.28 -8.80 11.66
CA MET A 276 -7.17 -7.64 11.76
C MET A 276 -7.26 -6.95 10.38
N GLY A 277 -8.45 -6.66 9.95
CA GLY A 277 -8.81 -6.08 8.67
C GLY A 277 -10.30 -6.23 8.45
N ILE A 278 -10.77 -6.03 7.23
CA ILE A 278 -12.19 -6.13 6.89
C ILE A 278 -12.58 -7.61 6.76
N LYS A 279 -13.60 -8.04 7.51
CA LYS A 279 -14.02 -9.43 7.65
C LYS A 279 -15.15 -9.77 6.68
N ASP A 280 -14.80 -10.20 5.46
CA ASP A 280 -15.74 -10.73 4.44
C ASP A 280 -17.03 -9.90 4.32
N THR A 281 -16.87 -8.59 4.17
CA THR A 281 -17.98 -7.65 4.01
C THR A 281 -17.55 -6.48 3.14
N PHE A 282 -18.50 -5.88 2.44
CA PHE A 282 -18.26 -4.63 1.71
C PHE A 282 -18.11 -3.45 2.67
N GLY A 283 -17.48 -2.38 2.18
CA GLY A 283 -17.37 -1.11 2.88
C GLY A 283 -18.69 -0.38 3.06
N LYS A 284 -18.62 0.82 3.62
CA LYS A 284 -19.76 1.71 3.90
C LYS A 284 -19.37 3.15 3.65
N SER A 285 -20.35 4.01 3.38
CA SER A 285 -20.16 5.47 3.37
C SER A 285 -20.03 6.00 4.81
N GLY A 286 -19.06 6.87 5.04
CA GLY A 286 -18.80 7.51 6.32
C GLY A 286 -17.45 8.21 6.33
N LYS A 287 -17.11 8.92 7.39
CA LYS A 287 -15.77 9.49 7.53
C LYS A 287 -14.74 8.40 7.77
N ALA A 288 -13.55 8.55 7.22
CA ALA A 288 -12.49 7.54 7.31
C ALA A 288 -12.25 7.05 8.76
N GLU A 289 -12.15 7.97 9.73
CA GLU A 289 -11.95 7.62 11.14
C GLU A 289 -13.13 6.85 11.76
N GLU A 290 -14.36 7.16 11.36
CA GLU A 290 -15.57 6.47 11.82
C GLU A 290 -15.62 5.04 11.24
N LEU A 291 -15.22 4.90 9.98
CA LEU A 291 -15.15 3.60 9.33
C LEU A 291 -14.05 2.71 9.93
N MET A 292 -12.86 3.26 10.22
CA MET A 292 -11.82 2.52 10.93
C MET A 292 -12.30 1.99 12.29
N LYS A 293 -13.05 2.80 13.05
CA LYS A 293 -13.68 2.37 14.30
C LYS A 293 -14.76 1.31 14.07
N TYR A 294 -15.62 1.51 13.08
CA TYR A 294 -16.70 0.56 12.76
C TYR A 294 -16.17 -0.82 12.37
N PHE A 295 -15.11 -0.87 11.57
CA PHE A 295 -14.50 -2.11 11.12
C PHE A 295 -13.47 -2.70 12.08
N GLY A 296 -13.18 -2.02 13.20
CA GLY A 296 -12.30 -2.53 14.24
C GLY A 296 -10.83 -2.59 13.84
N ILE A 297 -10.34 -1.58 13.12
CA ILE A 297 -8.94 -1.47 12.68
C ILE A 297 -8.24 -0.22 13.26
N THR A 298 -8.57 0.12 14.51
CA THR A 298 -7.93 1.22 15.25
C THR A 298 -6.93 0.71 16.28
N ALA A 299 -6.11 1.61 16.82
CA ALA A 299 -5.19 1.32 17.93
C ALA A 299 -5.89 0.66 19.13
N LYS A 300 -7.12 1.11 19.48
CA LYS A 300 -7.91 0.52 20.55
C LYS A 300 -8.27 -0.94 20.29
N ASP A 301 -8.59 -1.27 19.04
CA ASP A 301 -8.93 -2.62 18.64
C ASP A 301 -7.70 -3.53 18.66
N ILE A 302 -6.52 -3.02 18.28
CA ILE A 302 -5.24 -3.71 18.41
C ILE A 302 -4.96 -4.03 19.87
N ILE A 303 -5.04 -3.03 20.76
CA ILE A 303 -4.81 -3.18 22.20
C ILE A 303 -5.75 -4.24 22.79
N LYS A 304 -7.03 -4.20 22.42
CA LYS A 304 -8.03 -5.20 22.86
C LYS A 304 -7.59 -6.61 22.44
N ASN A 305 -7.23 -6.83 21.17
CA ASN A 305 -6.81 -8.14 20.66
C ASN A 305 -5.49 -8.63 21.31
N ILE A 306 -4.59 -7.72 21.71
CA ILE A 306 -3.36 -8.10 22.43
C ILE A 306 -3.67 -8.56 23.83
N LYS A 307 -4.59 -7.91 24.54
CA LYS A 307 -4.97 -8.23 25.92
C LYS A 307 -5.90 -9.43 26.05
N GLU A 308 -6.68 -9.75 25.01
CA GLU A 308 -7.49 -10.96 24.97
C GLU A 308 -6.59 -12.22 24.91
N LYS A 309 -6.91 -13.24 25.76
CA LYS A 309 -6.12 -14.48 25.90
C LYS A 309 -6.34 -15.46 24.75
#